data_2982e527b8fb912eb0330b7de976524f
#
_entry.id   2982e527b8fb912eb0330b7de976524f
#
_cell.length_a   1.000
_cell.length_b   1.000
_cell.length_c   1.000
_cell.angle_alpha   90.00
_cell.angle_beta   90.00
_cell.angle_gamma   90.00
#
_symmetry.space_group_name_H-M   'P 1'
#
loop_
_entity.id
_entity.type
_entity.pdbx_description
1 polymer ?
#
loop_
_entity_poly.entity_id
_entity_poly.type
_entity_poly.pdbx_seq_one_letter_code
_entity_poly.pdbx_strand_id
1 'polypeptide(L)'
;MQVLHLINMYLKHLSLTNFRGFTRLDLDIPQRVVLLTGDNAQGKTSVLEAIYFLAAFTSFQTHVDRQIVNFHEAKNPLAVTRLVADYQRDKTKQRIEARLILEPSGVNGQRLRKEILLDGVKKSANEVIGHFNAVVFVPQMSQIIEGAPDDR
;
A
#
# COMPACT_ATOMS: atom_id res chain seq x y z
N MET A 1 -21.32 30.56 2.22
CA MET A 1 -20.21 30.03 3.03
C MET A 1 -20.29 28.51 2.93
N GLN A 2 -19.43 27.89 2.09
CA GLN A 2 -19.36 26.44 1.99
C GLN A 2 -18.59 25.92 3.21
N VAL A 3 -19.25 25.13 4.04
CA VAL A 3 -18.58 24.41 5.13
C VAL A 3 -17.85 23.24 4.49
N LEU A 4 -16.53 23.34 4.42
CA LEU A 4 -15.67 22.19 4.07
C LEU A 4 -15.90 21.10 5.12
N HIS A 5 -16.59 20.04 4.73
CA HIS A 5 -16.72 18.84 5.58
C HIS A 5 -15.37 18.12 5.57
N LEU A 6 -14.57 18.36 6.60
CA LEU A 6 -13.30 17.66 6.78
C LEU A 6 -13.60 16.19 7.08
N ILE A 7 -13.32 15.33 6.12
CA ILE A 7 -13.38 13.87 6.31
C ILE A 7 -12.32 13.52 7.35
N ASN A 8 -12.75 13.02 8.49
CA ASN A 8 -11.85 12.56 9.54
C ASN A 8 -11.52 11.09 9.29
N MET A 9 -10.35 10.83 8.70
CA MET A 9 -9.90 9.48 8.38
C MET A 9 -8.57 9.20 9.06
N TYR A 10 -8.43 8.00 9.64
CA TYR A 10 -7.18 7.54 10.24
C TYR A 10 -7.07 6.01 10.24
N LEU A 11 -5.86 5.55 10.01
CA LEU A 11 -5.49 4.14 10.02
C LEU A 11 -5.52 3.61 11.45
N LYS A 12 -6.05 2.41 11.64
CA LYS A 12 -6.14 1.71 12.93
C LYS A 12 -5.22 0.50 13.01
N HIS A 13 -5.14 -0.24 11.92
CA HIS A 13 -4.35 -1.45 11.84
C HIS A 13 -3.84 -1.65 10.41
N LEU A 14 -2.61 -2.11 10.28
CA LEU A 14 -1.99 -2.50 9.01
C LEU A 14 -1.48 -3.93 9.13
N SER A 15 -1.91 -4.80 8.23
CA SER A 15 -1.40 -6.17 8.12
C SER A 15 -0.80 -6.39 6.74
N LEU A 16 0.42 -6.89 6.70
CA LEU A 16 1.16 -7.21 5.48
C LEU A 16 1.58 -8.67 5.50
N THR A 17 1.42 -9.34 4.38
CA THR A 17 1.90 -10.71 4.17
C THR A 17 2.67 -10.76 2.86
N ASN A 18 3.89 -11.30 2.87
CA ASN A 18 4.77 -11.46 1.71
C ASN A 18 4.99 -10.17 0.92
N PHE A 19 5.13 -9.05 1.62
CA PHE A 19 5.29 -7.72 1.04
C PHE A 19 6.72 -7.20 1.25
N ARG A 20 7.46 -6.96 0.18
CA ARG A 20 8.85 -6.49 0.23
C ARG A 20 9.69 -7.40 1.14
N GLY A 21 10.35 -6.83 2.16
CA GLY A 21 11.12 -7.57 3.16
C GLY A 21 10.29 -8.28 4.22
N PHE A 22 8.97 -8.04 4.27
CA PHE A 22 8.10 -8.64 5.28
C PHE A 22 7.49 -9.95 4.81
N THR A 23 7.78 -11.04 5.50
CA THR A 23 6.98 -12.27 5.39
C THR A 23 5.64 -12.06 6.06
N ARG A 24 5.64 -11.42 7.25
CA ARG A 24 4.45 -11.00 7.96
C ARG A 24 4.74 -9.77 8.82
N LEU A 25 3.83 -8.82 8.80
CA LEU A 25 3.77 -7.68 9.71
C LEU A 25 2.33 -7.47 10.12
N ASP A 26 2.08 -7.34 11.41
CA ASP A 26 0.81 -6.89 11.99
C ASP A 26 1.11 -5.68 12.89
N LEU A 27 0.59 -4.52 12.54
CA LEU A 27 0.90 -3.25 13.18
C LEU A 27 -0.39 -2.54 13.61
N ASP A 28 -0.60 -2.45 14.91
CA ASP A 28 -1.65 -1.60 15.48
C ASP A 28 -1.21 -0.14 15.51
N ILE A 29 -2.10 0.75 15.15
CA ILE A 29 -1.88 2.20 15.12
C ILE A 29 -2.85 2.85 16.09
N PRO A 30 -2.50 2.88 17.39
CA PRO A 30 -3.43 3.30 18.44
C PRO A 30 -3.65 4.82 18.48
N GLN A 31 -2.73 5.58 17.88
CA GLN A 31 -2.74 7.05 17.93
C GLN A 31 -2.70 7.65 16.52
N ARG A 32 -3.10 8.93 16.42
CA ARG A 32 -3.09 9.66 15.14
C ARG A 32 -1.69 9.99 14.62
N VAL A 33 -0.71 10.06 15.52
CA VAL A 33 0.70 10.31 15.19
C VAL A 33 1.50 9.12 15.67
N VAL A 34 2.25 8.52 14.76
CA VAL A 34 3.11 7.37 15.04
C VAL A 34 4.49 7.64 14.45
N LEU A 35 5.52 7.44 15.26
CA LEU A 35 6.91 7.52 14.84
C LEU A 35 7.48 6.09 14.65
N LEU A 36 7.91 5.79 13.43
CA LEU A 36 8.62 4.55 13.13
C LEU A 36 10.12 4.79 13.25
N THR A 37 10.76 4.17 14.24
CA THR A 37 12.19 4.24 14.49
C THR A 37 12.87 2.89 14.22
N GLY A 38 14.17 2.90 14.01
CA GLY A 38 14.97 1.70 13.76
C GLY A 38 16.08 1.95 12.74
N ASP A 39 16.96 0.99 12.55
CA ASP A 39 18.09 1.08 11.63
C ASP A 39 17.64 1.14 10.15
N ASN A 40 18.59 1.48 9.26
CA ASN A 40 18.33 1.45 7.83
C ASN A 40 18.02 0.02 7.38
N ALA A 41 17.25 -0.10 6.30
CA ALA A 41 16.79 -1.38 5.75
C ALA A 41 15.82 -2.21 6.63
N GLN A 42 15.35 -1.68 7.77
CA GLN A 42 14.34 -2.34 8.63
C GLN A 42 12.90 -2.26 8.10
N GLY A 43 12.70 -1.75 6.89
CA GLY A 43 11.38 -1.75 6.26
C GLY A 43 10.49 -0.55 6.59
N LYS A 44 10.98 0.51 7.26
CA LYS A 44 10.19 1.74 7.56
C LYS A 44 9.54 2.33 6.32
N THR A 45 10.31 2.48 5.25
CA THR A 45 9.81 2.99 3.96
C THR A 45 8.82 2.01 3.31
N SER A 46 9.01 0.70 3.50
CA SER A 46 8.07 -0.30 2.99
C SER A 46 6.72 -0.23 3.70
N VAL A 47 6.66 0.15 4.99
CA VAL A 47 5.39 0.41 5.69
C VAL A 47 4.67 1.61 5.06
N LEU A 48 5.37 2.71 4.78
CA LEU A 48 4.79 3.88 4.10
C LEU A 48 4.33 3.52 2.68
N GLU A 49 5.12 2.72 1.97
CA GLU A 49 4.76 2.22 0.63
C GLU A 49 3.48 1.39 0.66
N ALA A 50 3.32 0.51 1.64
CA ALA A 50 2.11 -0.30 1.80
C ALA A 50 0.86 0.54 2.03
N ILE A 51 0.95 1.58 2.88
CA ILE A 51 -0.15 2.52 3.14
C ILE A 51 -0.52 3.26 1.86
N TYR A 52 0.48 3.78 1.14
CA TYR A 52 0.26 4.46 -0.15
C TYR A 52 -0.33 3.52 -1.20
N PHE A 53 0.20 2.28 -1.28
CA PHE A 53 -0.31 1.28 -2.21
C PHE A 53 -1.78 0.98 -2.01
N LEU A 54 -2.24 0.89 -0.77
CA LEU A 54 -3.67 0.68 -0.46
C LEU A 54 -4.55 1.88 -0.84
N ALA A 55 -3.99 3.09 -0.90
CA ALA A 55 -4.72 4.28 -1.31
C ALA A 55 -4.78 4.47 -2.83
N ALA A 56 -3.68 4.16 -3.53
CA ALA A 56 -3.50 4.46 -4.95
C ALA A 56 -3.44 3.20 -5.85
N PHE A 57 -3.33 2.01 -5.26
CA PHE A 57 -3.10 0.71 -5.92
C PHE A 57 -1.87 0.70 -6.86
N THR A 58 -0.92 1.56 -6.56
CA THR A 58 0.38 1.64 -7.22
C THR A 58 1.46 1.98 -6.20
N SER A 59 2.71 1.65 -6.49
CA SER A 59 3.85 2.01 -5.63
C SER A 59 4.45 3.35 -6.05
N PHE A 60 4.99 4.10 -5.09
CA PHE A 60 5.83 5.26 -5.38
C PHE A 60 7.32 4.89 -5.55
N GLN A 61 7.70 3.65 -5.28
CA GLN A 61 9.09 3.18 -5.41
C GLN A 61 9.34 2.38 -6.69
N THR A 62 8.29 1.83 -7.32
CA THR A 62 8.42 1.00 -8.52
C THR A 62 7.17 1.07 -9.38
N HIS A 63 7.35 1.00 -10.69
CA HIS A 63 6.26 0.85 -11.65
C HIS A 63 5.94 -0.62 -11.96
N VAL A 64 6.69 -1.56 -11.37
CA VAL A 64 6.52 -3.00 -11.60
C VAL A 64 5.98 -3.66 -10.34
N ASP A 65 4.68 -3.95 -10.32
CA ASP A 65 3.99 -4.55 -9.16
C ASP A 65 4.64 -5.86 -8.66
N ARG A 66 5.28 -6.63 -9.54
CA ARG A 66 6.00 -7.85 -9.15
C ARG A 66 7.13 -7.60 -8.16
N GLN A 67 7.76 -6.43 -8.20
CA GLN A 67 8.83 -6.06 -7.26
C GLN A 67 8.34 -5.79 -5.84
N ILE A 68 7.04 -5.68 -5.65
CA ILE A 68 6.39 -5.52 -4.33
C ILE A 68 6.30 -6.86 -3.60
N VAL A 69 6.20 -7.96 -4.35
CA VAL A 69 6.13 -9.32 -3.80
C VAL A 69 7.44 -9.64 -3.07
N ASN A 70 7.34 -10.30 -1.92
CA ASN A 70 8.53 -10.74 -1.18
C ASN A 70 9.41 -11.61 -2.07
N PHE A 71 10.72 -11.33 -2.07
CA PHE A 71 11.69 -11.98 -2.97
C PHE A 71 11.75 -13.50 -2.81
N HIS A 72 11.61 -14.01 -1.58
CA HIS A 72 11.62 -15.44 -1.34
C HIS A 72 10.36 -16.11 -1.89
N GLU A 73 9.20 -15.47 -1.64
CA GLU A 73 7.90 -15.97 -2.12
C GLU A 73 7.74 -15.85 -3.64
N ALA A 74 8.32 -14.84 -4.27
CA ALA A 74 8.26 -14.66 -5.72
C ALA A 74 8.87 -15.81 -6.54
N LYS A 75 9.62 -16.71 -5.90
CA LYS A 75 10.17 -17.94 -6.50
C LYS A 75 9.15 -19.07 -6.56
N ASN A 76 8.11 -19.01 -5.74
CA ASN A 76 7.07 -20.02 -5.72
C ASN A 76 6.18 -19.90 -6.97
N PRO A 77 5.74 -21.02 -7.55
CA PRO A 77 4.84 -21.01 -8.71
C PRO A 77 3.54 -20.25 -8.44
N LEU A 78 3.07 -20.30 -7.19
CA LEU A 78 1.93 -19.54 -6.70
C LEU A 78 2.36 -18.78 -5.45
N ALA A 79 2.38 -17.45 -5.55
CA ALA A 79 2.69 -16.58 -4.42
C ALA A 79 1.59 -15.53 -4.24
N VAL A 80 1.23 -15.27 -3.01
CA VAL A 80 0.24 -14.27 -2.65
C VAL A 80 0.85 -13.23 -1.72
N THR A 81 0.87 -11.98 -2.18
CA THR A 81 1.14 -10.82 -1.34
C THR A 81 -0.20 -10.22 -0.93
N ARG A 82 -0.36 -9.94 0.35
CA ARG A 82 -1.60 -9.40 0.90
C ARG A 82 -1.31 -8.17 1.75
N LEU A 83 -2.02 -7.08 1.45
CA LEU A 83 -1.99 -5.84 2.22
C LEU A 83 -3.40 -5.56 2.72
N VAL A 84 -3.54 -5.25 4.00
CA VAL A 84 -4.83 -4.94 4.62
C VAL A 84 -4.68 -3.71 5.50
N ALA A 85 -5.60 -2.76 5.38
CA ALA A 85 -5.73 -1.66 6.31
C ALA A 85 -7.15 -1.64 6.90
N ASP A 86 -7.22 -1.65 8.24
CA ASP A 86 -8.41 -1.28 8.97
C ASP A 86 -8.32 0.22 9.32
N TYR A 87 -9.29 0.98 8.91
CA TYR A 87 -9.30 2.42 9.09
C TYR A 87 -10.68 2.91 9.55
N GLN A 88 -10.69 4.08 10.14
CA GLN A 88 -11.91 4.77 10.48
C GLN A 88 -12.09 5.97 9.57
N ARG A 89 -13.27 6.09 8.98
CA ARG A 89 -13.70 7.26 8.22
C ARG A 89 -14.92 7.84 8.89
N ASP A 90 -14.78 9.02 9.49
CA ASP A 90 -15.76 9.63 10.36
C ASP A 90 -16.16 8.68 11.51
N LYS A 91 -17.39 8.17 11.52
CA LYS A 91 -17.88 7.23 12.53
C LYS A 91 -17.87 5.77 12.07
N THR A 92 -17.47 5.50 10.80
CA THR A 92 -17.56 4.17 10.20
C THR A 92 -16.20 3.51 10.19
N LYS A 93 -16.14 2.27 10.66
CA LYS A 93 -14.98 1.40 10.50
C LYS A 93 -15.06 0.72 9.15
N GLN A 94 -13.98 0.74 8.40
CA GLN A 94 -13.87 0.14 7.07
C GLN A 94 -12.57 -0.66 6.95
N ARG A 95 -12.57 -1.61 6.03
CA ARG A 95 -11.39 -2.41 5.70
C ARG A 95 -11.13 -2.35 4.20
N ILE A 96 -9.90 -2.03 3.84
CA ILE A 96 -9.41 -2.13 2.47
C ILE A 96 -8.34 -3.21 2.39
N GLU A 97 -8.39 -4.01 1.34
CA GLU A 97 -7.44 -5.10 1.12
C GLU A 97 -7.01 -5.12 -0.34
N ALA A 98 -5.71 -5.32 -0.57
CA ALA A 98 -5.14 -5.59 -1.87
C ALA A 98 -4.41 -6.93 -1.85
N ARG A 99 -4.61 -7.74 -2.87
CA ARG A 99 -3.91 -9.00 -3.11
C ARG A 99 -3.18 -8.95 -4.43
N LEU A 100 -1.91 -9.26 -4.42
CA LEU A 100 -1.09 -9.47 -5.59
C LEU A 100 -0.82 -10.97 -5.68
N ILE A 101 -1.37 -11.61 -6.70
CA ILE A 101 -1.33 -13.06 -6.86
C ILE A 101 -0.45 -13.36 -8.08
N LEU A 102 0.70 -13.98 -7.82
CA LEU A 102 1.53 -14.56 -8.87
C LEU A 102 1.00 -15.96 -9.15
N GLU A 103 0.62 -16.21 -10.38
CA GLU A 103 0.10 -17.49 -10.84
C GLU A 103 0.84 -17.96 -12.10
N PRO A 104 0.98 -19.27 -12.32
CA PRO A 104 1.61 -19.79 -13.53
C PRO A 104 0.89 -19.29 -14.79
N SER A 105 1.65 -18.96 -15.83
CA SER A 105 1.12 -18.53 -17.13
C SER A 105 2.00 -19.11 -18.25
N GLY A 106 1.41 -19.95 -19.11
CA GLY A 106 2.14 -20.63 -20.16
C GLY A 106 3.19 -21.62 -19.65
N VAL A 107 4.14 -21.99 -20.53
CA VAL A 107 5.08 -23.10 -20.26
C VAL A 107 6.13 -22.75 -19.20
N ASN A 108 6.54 -21.50 -19.04
CA ASN A 108 7.55 -21.08 -18.04
C ASN A 108 7.31 -19.64 -17.54
N GLY A 109 6.10 -19.08 -17.72
CA GLY A 109 5.78 -17.72 -17.33
C GLY A 109 5.00 -17.65 -16.02
N GLN A 110 4.96 -16.46 -15.44
CA GLN A 110 4.07 -16.10 -14.33
C GLN A 110 3.32 -14.83 -14.69
N ARG A 111 2.04 -14.80 -14.35
CA ARG A 111 1.19 -13.61 -14.46
C ARG A 111 0.90 -13.08 -13.06
N LEU A 112 0.93 -11.77 -12.92
CA LEU A 112 0.48 -11.11 -11.71
C LEU A 112 -0.97 -10.66 -11.88
N ARG A 113 -1.83 -11.08 -10.98
CA ARG A 113 -3.22 -10.67 -10.88
C ARG A 113 -3.42 -9.86 -9.62
N LYS A 114 -4.02 -8.69 -9.75
CA LYS A 114 -4.36 -7.80 -8.62
C LYS A 114 -5.84 -7.96 -8.29
N GLU A 115 -6.14 -8.15 -7.03
CA GLU A 115 -7.50 -8.13 -6.48
C GLU A 115 -7.60 -7.06 -5.40
N ILE A 116 -8.71 -6.34 -5.41
CA ILE A 116 -9.00 -5.29 -4.43
C ILE A 116 -10.33 -5.63 -3.77
N LEU A 117 -10.36 -5.50 -2.44
CA LEU A 117 -11.57 -5.74 -1.67
C LEU A 117 -11.83 -4.53 -0.75
N LEU A 118 -13.08 -4.12 -0.68
CA LEU A 118 -13.57 -3.13 0.27
C LEU A 118 -14.61 -3.82 1.16
N ASP A 119 -14.36 -3.84 2.46
CA ASP A 119 -15.19 -4.54 3.46
C ASP A 119 -15.47 -6.01 3.09
N GLY A 120 -14.45 -6.68 2.54
CA GLY A 120 -14.51 -8.08 2.11
C GLY A 120 -15.16 -8.31 0.73
N VAL A 121 -15.71 -7.30 0.09
CA VAL A 121 -16.33 -7.39 -1.23
C VAL A 121 -15.32 -7.00 -2.31
N LYS A 122 -15.12 -7.88 -3.30
CA LYS A 122 -14.25 -7.61 -4.45
C LYS A 122 -14.80 -6.47 -5.30
N LYS A 123 -13.94 -5.52 -5.61
CA LYS A 123 -14.25 -4.30 -6.36
C LYS A 123 -13.16 -4.01 -7.39
N SER A 124 -13.48 -3.17 -8.37
CA SER A 124 -12.47 -2.58 -9.25
C SER A 124 -11.72 -1.46 -8.56
N ALA A 125 -10.50 -1.13 -9.03
CA ALA A 125 -9.72 -0.02 -8.48
C ALA A 125 -10.48 1.31 -8.55
N ASN A 126 -11.17 1.57 -9.67
CA ASN A 126 -11.93 2.81 -9.87
C ASN A 126 -13.08 2.98 -8.87
N GLU A 127 -13.68 1.88 -8.38
CA GLU A 127 -14.74 1.93 -7.37
C GLU A 127 -14.18 2.20 -5.96
N VAL A 128 -12.92 1.88 -5.73
CA VAL A 128 -12.32 1.92 -4.37
C VAL A 128 -11.41 3.13 -4.16
N ILE A 129 -10.83 3.70 -5.23
CA ILE A 129 -10.04 4.94 -5.13
C ILE A 129 -10.89 6.04 -4.48
N GLY A 130 -10.32 6.70 -3.44
CA GLY A 130 -11.00 7.73 -2.66
C GLY A 130 -11.72 7.22 -1.39
N HIS A 131 -11.86 5.91 -1.20
CA HIS A 131 -12.32 5.35 0.08
C HIS A 131 -11.27 5.43 1.17
N PHE A 132 -10.04 5.10 0.84
CA PHE A 132 -8.87 5.28 1.70
C PHE A 132 -7.90 6.23 1.01
N ASN A 133 -7.56 7.35 1.65
CA ASN A 133 -6.68 8.38 1.10
C ASN A 133 -5.40 8.48 1.92
N ALA A 134 -4.26 8.54 1.24
CA ALA A 134 -2.97 8.76 1.86
C ALA A 134 -2.15 9.77 1.04
N VAL A 135 -1.38 10.57 1.74
CA VAL A 135 -0.37 11.45 1.15
C VAL A 135 0.98 10.98 1.69
N VAL A 136 1.92 10.72 0.81
CA VAL A 136 3.29 10.38 1.18
C VAL A 136 4.22 11.54 0.81
N PHE A 137 5.13 11.85 1.72
CA PHE A 137 6.23 12.75 1.47
C PHE A 137 7.53 12.00 1.73
N VAL A 138 8.40 11.94 0.73
CA VAL A 138 9.73 11.34 0.83
C VAL A 138 10.79 12.35 0.40
N PRO A 139 12.01 12.31 0.96
CA PRO A 139 13.06 13.31 0.69
C PRO A 139 13.35 13.51 -0.81
N GLN A 140 13.27 12.44 -1.60
CA GLN A 140 13.50 12.50 -3.05
C GLN A 140 12.49 13.38 -3.80
N MET A 141 11.30 13.58 -3.23
CA MET A 141 10.27 14.45 -3.83
C MET A 141 10.61 15.94 -3.70
N SER A 142 11.48 16.34 -2.77
CA SER A 142 11.92 17.73 -2.64
C SER A 142 12.79 18.15 -3.84
N GLN A 143 13.50 17.23 -4.47
CA GLN A 143 14.32 17.50 -5.64
C GLN A 143 13.50 17.97 -6.84
N ILE A 144 12.22 17.56 -6.94
CA ILE A 144 11.29 18.01 -7.99
C ILE A 144 10.98 19.51 -7.85
N ILE A 145 11.03 20.04 -6.63
CA ILE A 145 10.74 21.46 -6.34
C ILE A 145 12.01 22.29 -6.51
N GLU A 146 13.17 21.75 -6.16
CA GLU A 146 14.47 22.43 -6.17
C GLU A 146 15.23 22.21 -7.49
N GLY A 147 14.85 21.22 -8.30
CA GLY A 147 15.47 20.86 -9.57
C GLY A 147 15.22 21.89 -10.69
N ALA A 148 16.06 21.85 -11.71
CA ALA A 148 15.90 22.67 -12.91
C ALA A 148 14.58 22.35 -13.64
N PRO A 149 14.03 23.26 -14.48
CA PRO A 149 12.79 23.01 -15.22
C PRO A 149 12.77 21.73 -16.07
N ASP A 150 13.93 21.26 -16.49
CA ASP A 150 14.09 20.02 -17.29
C ASP A 150 13.96 18.73 -16.46
N ASP A 151 13.95 18.83 -15.12
CA ASP A 151 13.81 17.71 -14.18
C ASP A 151 12.36 17.53 -13.67
N ARG A 152 11.38 18.27 -14.24
CA ARG A 152 9.97 18.29 -13.82
C ARG A 152 9.04 17.53 -14.74
#